data_72e3d1848077f0b1ef45e70f14dce48d
#
_entry.id   72e3d1848077f0b1ef45e70f14dce48d
#
_cell.length_a   1.000
_cell.length_b   1.000
_cell.length_c   1.000
_cell.angle_alpha   90.00
_cell.angle_beta   90.00
_cell.angle_gamma   90.00
#
_symmetry.space_group_name_H-M   'P 1'
#
loop_
_entity.id
_entity.type
_entity.pdbx_description
1 polymer ?
#
loop_
_entity_poly.entity_id
_entity_poly.type
_entity_poly.pdbx_seq_one_letter_code
_entity_poly.pdbx_strand_id
1 'polypeptide(L)'
;MRGLIDESGRGARAGWLVAAAEWLLITLAFAAAGAWPTPDVNEAVYLTKARHAADPDWARGDFFLETPAAHGVFYRAIGPLAARLSLDQTAWIGRLVGWGLLAAGFRRAVAPLLATTWGRVLAALLFSFARRKPAANSPQPTRRPIHAV
;
A
#
# COMPACT_ATOMS: atom_id res chain seq x y z
N MET A 1 -48.26 -8.07 -5.06
CA MET A 1 -47.16 -8.74 -4.35
C MET A 1 -45.80 -8.68 -5.07
N ARG A 2 -45.71 -8.51 -6.40
CA ARG A 2 -44.43 -8.39 -7.16
C ARG A 2 -43.69 -7.04 -6.99
N GLY A 3 -44.37 -5.95 -6.63
CA GLY A 3 -43.73 -4.62 -6.50
C GLY A 3 -42.83 -4.45 -5.26
N LEU A 4 -43.16 -5.08 -4.15
CA LEU A 4 -42.41 -4.93 -2.88
C LEU A 4 -41.05 -5.63 -2.87
N ILE A 5 -40.87 -6.67 -3.70
CA ILE A 5 -39.58 -7.40 -3.78
C ILE A 5 -38.55 -6.63 -4.59
N ASP A 6 -38.97 -5.82 -5.55
CA ASP A 6 -38.07 -5.06 -6.43
C ASP A 6 -37.52 -3.78 -5.77
N GLU A 7 -38.27 -3.17 -4.86
CA GLU A 7 -37.81 -1.98 -4.12
C GLU A 7 -36.73 -2.30 -3.08
N SER A 8 -36.84 -3.45 -2.39
CA SER A 8 -35.83 -3.88 -1.42
C SER A 8 -34.48 -4.20 -2.08
N GLY A 9 -34.52 -4.80 -3.28
CA GLY A 9 -33.33 -5.10 -4.07
C GLY A 9 -32.64 -3.85 -4.62
N ARG A 10 -33.39 -2.83 -5.01
CA ARG A 10 -32.86 -1.54 -5.48
C ARG A 10 -32.21 -0.74 -4.34
N GLY A 11 -32.83 -0.69 -3.16
CA GLY A 11 -32.27 -0.04 -1.98
C GLY A 11 -30.96 -0.67 -1.51
N ALA A 12 -30.88 -2.00 -1.47
CA ALA A 12 -29.67 -2.71 -1.13
C ALA A 12 -28.53 -2.46 -2.14
N ARG A 13 -28.84 -2.45 -3.45
CA ARG A 13 -27.85 -2.13 -4.51
C ARG A 13 -27.33 -0.70 -4.41
N ALA A 14 -28.18 0.27 -4.14
CA ALA A 14 -27.75 1.65 -3.94
C ALA A 14 -26.83 1.77 -2.71
N GLY A 15 -27.13 1.08 -1.63
CA GLY A 15 -26.33 1.11 -0.40
C GLY A 15 -24.92 0.56 -0.59
N TRP A 16 -24.75 -0.57 -1.28
CA TRP A 16 -23.42 -1.11 -1.51
C TRP A 16 -22.59 -0.29 -2.53
N LEU A 17 -23.23 0.32 -3.52
CA LEU A 17 -22.55 1.22 -4.46
C LEU A 17 -21.98 2.46 -3.74
N VAL A 18 -22.76 3.06 -2.84
CA VAL A 18 -22.29 4.17 -2.01
C VAL A 18 -21.13 3.73 -1.14
N ALA A 19 -21.21 2.55 -0.52
CA ALA A 19 -20.14 2.02 0.31
C ALA A 19 -18.84 1.74 -0.49
N ALA A 20 -18.97 1.21 -1.70
CA ALA A 20 -17.86 0.96 -2.61
C ALA A 20 -17.22 2.26 -3.11
N ALA A 21 -18.03 3.25 -3.47
CA ALA A 21 -17.55 4.58 -3.88
C ALA A 21 -16.82 5.28 -2.74
N GLU A 22 -17.34 5.23 -1.53
CA GLU A 22 -16.69 5.77 -0.34
C GLU A 22 -15.34 5.09 -0.08
N TRP A 23 -15.30 3.75 -0.11
CA TRP A 23 -14.06 2.99 0.03
C TRP A 23 -13.03 3.36 -1.04
N LEU A 24 -13.46 3.51 -2.30
CA LEU A 24 -12.58 3.90 -3.41
C LEU A 24 -12.02 5.32 -3.20
N LEU A 25 -12.85 6.28 -2.80
CA LEU A 25 -12.41 7.65 -2.53
C LEU A 25 -11.38 7.71 -1.39
N ILE A 26 -11.58 6.95 -0.32
CA ILE A 26 -10.62 6.85 0.79
C ILE A 26 -9.32 6.18 0.31
N THR A 27 -9.42 5.12 -0.51
CA THR A 27 -8.25 4.46 -1.12
C THR A 27 -7.45 5.45 -1.98
N LEU A 28 -8.12 6.25 -2.81
CA LEU A 28 -7.47 7.28 -3.63
C LEU A 28 -6.81 8.37 -2.78
N ALA A 29 -7.41 8.75 -1.65
CA ALA A 29 -6.79 9.70 -0.72
C ALA A 29 -5.48 9.15 -0.14
N PHE A 30 -5.44 7.89 0.25
CA PHE A 30 -4.22 7.22 0.72
C PHE A 30 -3.19 7.04 -0.41
N ALA A 31 -3.64 6.66 -1.60
CA ALA A 31 -2.78 6.54 -2.77
C ALA A 31 -2.13 7.89 -3.13
N ALA A 32 -2.90 8.97 -3.18
CA ALA A 32 -2.38 10.31 -3.47
C ALA A 32 -1.33 10.78 -2.45
N ALA A 33 -1.46 10.35 -1.19
CA ALA A 33 -0.48 10.66 -0.15
C ALA A 33 0.75 9.75 -0.17
N GLY A 34 0.61 8.49 -0.65
CA GLY A 34 1.64 7.45 -0.58
C GLY A 34 2.24 7.04 -1.93
N ALA A 35 1.86 7.69 -3.05
CA ALA A 35 2.33 7.34 -4.40
C ALA A 35 3.74 7.87 -4.68
N TRP A 36 4.73 7.42 -3.92
CA TRP A 36 6.14 7.69 -4.18
C TRP A 36 6.66 6.78 -5.31
N PRO A 37 7.72 7.20 -6.05
CA PRO A 37 8.36 6.34 -7.03
C PRO A 37 8.76 4.98 -6.45
N THR A 38 8.64 3.92 -7.25
CA THR A 38 9.15 2.58 -6.94
C THR A 38 10.60 2.43 -7.40
N PRO A 39 11.42 1.62 -6.71
CA PRO A 39 11.18 1.04 -5.38
C PRO A 39 11.42 2.04 -4.25
N ASP A 40 10.58 2.05 -3.23
CA ASP A 40 10.81 2.82 -2.00
C ASP A 40 11.78 2.05 -1.09
N VAL A 41 12.29 2.74 -0.06
CA VAL A 41 13.45 2.37 0.80
C VAL A 41 13.59 0.87 1.10
N ASN A 42 12.52 0.18 1.43
CA ASN A 42 12.56 -1.24 1.79
C ASN A 42 12.03 -2.17 0.69
N GLU A 43 11.32 -1.66 -0.31
CA GLU A 43 10.71 -2.49 -1.35
C GLU A 43 11.76 -3.26 -2.15
N ALA A 44 12.87 -2.62 -2.50
CA ALA A 44 13.96 -3.27 -3.23
C ALA A 44 14.46 -4.52 -2.47
N VAL A 45 14.65 -4.40 -1.15
CA VAL A 45 15.14 -5.48 -0.31
C VAL A 45 14.13 -6.62 -0.19
N TYR A 46 12.87 -6.29 0.14
CA TYR A 46 11.85 -7.30 0.40
C TYR A 46 11.39 -8.00 -0.87
N LEU A 47 11.25 -7.28 -1.98
CA LEU A 47 10.76 -7.86 -3.23
C LEU A 47 11.83 -8.71 -3.92
N THR A 48 13.10 -8.32 -3.87
CA THR A 48 14.20 -9.15 -4.41
C THR A 48 14.33 -10.47 -3.62
N LYS A 49 14.26 -10.40 -2.28
CA LYS A 49 14.25 -11.61 -1.46
C LYS A 49 13.01 -12.48 -1.69
N ALA A 50 11.84 -11.88 -1.88
CA ALA A 50 10.62 -12.62 -2.20
C ALA A 50 10.75 -13.34 -3.56
N ARG A 51 11.31 -12.66 -4.58
CA ARG A 51 11.56 -13.26 -5.89
C ARG A 51 12.54 -14.41 -5.79
N HIS A 52 13.70 -14.21 -5.15
CA HIS A 52 14.70 -15.26 -4.96
C HIS A 52 14.15 -16.46 -4.18
N ALA A 53 13.30 -16.23 -3.17
CA ALA A 53 12.65 -17.32 -2.42
C ALA A 53 11.68 -18.16 -3.28
N ALA A 54 11.11 -17.60 -4.34
CA ALA A 54 10.23 -18.30 -5.29
C ALA A 54 11.00 -18.88 -6.49
N ASP A 55 12.12 -18.28 -6.85
CA ASP A 55 13.01 -18.70 -7.94
C ASP A 55 14.46 -18.61 -7.45
N PRO A 56 14.98 -19.68 -6.82
CA PRO A 56 16.33 -19.68 -6.26
C PRO A 56 17.45 -19.61 -7.32
N ASP A 57 17.16 -19.87 -8.58
CA ASP A 57 18.12 -19.72 -9.67
C ASP A 57 18.28 -18.28 -10.12
N TRP A 58 17.27 -17.45 -9.83
CA TRP A 58 17.37 -16.03 -10.06
C TRP A 58 18.35 -15.38 -9.08
N ALA A 59 19.40 -14.78 -9.62
CA ALA A 59 20.50 -14.16 -8.87
C ALA A 59 21.18 -15.13 -7.87
N ARG A 60 21.40 -16.41 -8.29
CA ARG A 60 22.16 -17.40 -7.53
C ARG A 60 23.57 -16.87 -7.23
N GLY A 61 24.05 -17.11 -6.01
CA GLY A 61 25.37 -16.64 -5.55
C GLY A 61 25.37 -15.21 -5.01
N ASP A 62 24.22 -14.52 -4.99
CA ASP A 62 24.11 -13.24 -4.29
C ASP A 62 24.05 -13.49 -2.78
N PHE A 63 25.13 -13.09 -2.09
CA PHE A 63 25.28 -13.29 -0.65
C PHE A 63 24.10 -12.76 0.16
N PHE A 64 23.56 -11.58 -0.20
CA PHE A 64 22.45 -10.98 0.53
C PHE A 64 21.17 -11.78 0.36
N LEU A 65 20.88 -12.25 -0.85
CA LEU A 65 19.65 -12.99 -1.15
C LEU A 65 19.66 -14.39 -0.52
N GLU A 66 20.82 -15.01 -0.40
CA GLU A 66 21.00 -16.32 0.22
C GLU A 66 21.01 -16.30 1.75
N THR A 67 21.09 -15.11 2.38
CA THR A 67 21.02 -15.04 3.84
C THR A 67 19.62 -15.42 4.35
N PRO A 68 19.53 -16.04 5.56
CA PRO A 68 18.25 -16.43 6.15
C PRO A 68 17.24 -15.28 6.18
N ALA A 69 16.00 -15.58 5.81
CA ALA A 69 14.96 -14.59 5.64
C ALA A 69 14.03 -14.56 6.86
N ALA A 70 14.00 -13.43 7.59
CA ALA A 70 13.14 -13.26 8.77
C ALA A 70 11.63 -13.23 8.45
N HIS A 71 11.25 -12.89 7.21
CA HIS A 71 9.85 -12.66 6.80
C HIS A 71 9.30 -13.76 5.89
N GLY A 72 9.48 -15.03 6.27
CA GLY A 72 9.14 -16.19 5.44
C GLY A 72 7.69 -16.23 4.95
N VAL A 73 6.70 -15.77 5.76
CA VAL A 73 5.30 -15.72 5.34
C VAL A 73 5.10 -14.71 4.22
N PHE A 74 5.70 -13.51 4.33
CA PHE A 74 5.65 -12.48 3.30
C PHE A 74 6.26 -12.99 1.98
N TYR A 75 7.44 -13.61 2.05
CA TYR A 75 8.13 -14.11 0.85
C TYR A 75 7.37 -15.23 0.16
N ARG A 76 6.72 -16.14 0.91
CA ARG A 76 5.85 -17.16 0.32
C ARG A 76 4.60 -16.59 -0.35
N ALA A 77 4.03 -15.52 0.22
CA ALA A 77 2.83 -14.88 -0.34
C ALA A 77 3.15 -14.06 -1.60
N ILE A 78 4.24 -13.28 -1.57
CA ILE A 78 4.57 -12.31 -2.62
C ILE A 78 5.53 -12.90 -3.67
N GLY A 79 6.34 -13.89 -3.31
CA GLY A 79 7.33 -14.51 -4.18
C GLY A 79 6.79 -14.98 -5.53
N PRO A 80 5.69 -15.74 -5.59
CA PRO A 80 5.10 -16.19 -6.86
C PRO A 80 4.68 -15.03 -7.78
N LEU A 81 4.28 -13.90 -7.21
CA LEU A 81 3.95 -12.69 -7.96
C LEU A 81 5.23 -12.01 -8.46
N ALA A 82 6.22 -11.83 -7.60
CA ALA A 82 7.51 -11.22 -7.93
C ALA A 82 8.33 -12.04 -8.93
N ALA A 83 8.13 -13.37 -9.00
CA ALA A 83 8.76 -14.23 -10.00
C ALA A 83 8.14 -14.10 -11.40
N ARG A 84 6.85 -13.71 -11.49
CA ARG A 84 6.12 -13.61 -12.76
C ARG A 84 6.03 -12.19 -13.31
N LEU A 85 6.12 -11.20 -12.46
CA LEU A 85 6.01 -9.78 -12.81
C LEU A 85 7.33 -9.06 -12.55
N SER A 86 7.45 -7.83 -13.05
CA SER A 86 8.56 -6.96 -12.63
C SER A 86 8.43 -6.59 -11.14
N LEU A 87 9.54 -6.24 -10.51
CA LEU A 87 9.53 -5.81 -9.11
C LEU A 87 8.68 -4.55 -8.91
N ASP A 88 8.71 -3.62 -9.89
CA ASP A 88 7.88 -2.43 -9.87
C ASP A 88 6.38 -2.74 -9.93
N GLN A 89 5.98 -3.65 -10.84
CA GLN A 89 4.59 -4.09 -10.92
C GLN A 89 4.14 -4.75 -9.61
N THR A 90 5.01 -5.59 -9.04
CA THR A 90 4.75 -6.26 -7.76
C THR A 90 4.61 -5.23 -6.63
N ALA A 91 5.47 -4.21 -6.59
CA ALA A 91 5.40 -3.11 -5.63
C ALA A 91 4.06 -2.36 -5.75
N TRP A 92 3.67 -1.97 -6.95
CA TRP A 92 2.42 -1.26 -7.19
C TRP A 92 1.19 -2.08 -6.79
N ILE A 93 1.16 -3.38 -7.10
CA ILE A 93 0.08 -4.27 -6.67
C ILE A 93 0.03 -4.33 -5.14
N GLY A 94 1.18 -4.51 -4.49
CA GLY A 94 1.26 -4.52 -3.03
C GLY A 94 0.74 -3.23 -2.39
N ARG A 95 1.10 -2.07 -2.96
CA ARG A 95 0.62 -0.75 -2.52
C ARG A 95 -0.88 -0.60 -2.69
N LEU A 96 -1.43 -0.96 -3.85
CA LEU A 96 -2.87 -0.89 -4.12
C LEU A 96 -3.67 -1.75 -3.14
N VAL A 97 -3.21 -2.98 -2.90
CA VAL A 97 -3.82 -3.87 -1.90
C VAL A 97 -3.71 -3.26 -0.50
N GLY A 98 -2.53 -2.76 -0.13
CA GLY A 98 -2.29 -2.13 1.18
C GLY A 98 -3.19 -0.91 1.41
N TRP A 99 -3.29 0.00 0.44
CA TRP A 99 -4.17 1.17 0.53
C TRP A 99 -5.64 0.78 0.59
N GLY A 100 -6.06 -0.23 -0.18
CA GLY A 100 -7.44 -0.74 -0.15
C GLY A 100 -7.80 -1.34 1.22
N LEU A 101 -6.92 -2.13 1.80
CA LEU A 101 -7.10 -2.70 3.14
C LEU A 101 -7.10 -1.61 4.23
N LEU A 102 -6.19 -0.64 4.12
CA LEU A 102 -6.14 0.51 5.02
C LEU A 102 -7.43 1.33 4.94
N ALA A 103 -7.93 1.58 3.73
CA ALA A 103 -9.19 2.30 3.52
C ALA A 103 -10.39 1.56 4.12
N ALA A 104 -10.45 0.23 3.96
CA ALA A 104 -11.50 -0.59 4.55
C ALA A 104 -11.46 -0.54 6.09
N GLY A 105 -10.27 -0.68 6.68
CA GLY A 105 -10.08 -0.57 8.13
C GLY A 105 -10.39 0.82 8.66
N PHE A 106 -9.87 1.87 8.00
CA PHE A 106 -10.11 3.26 8.36
C PHE A 106 -11.62 3.60 8.31
N ARG A 107 -12.29 3.22 7.22
CA ARG A 107 -13.73 3.43 7.06
C ARG A 107 -14.51 2.81 8.23
N ARG A 108 -14.19 1.57 8.60
CA ARG A 108 -14.85 0.89 9.75
C ARG A 108 -14.57 1.59 11.07
N ALA A 109 -13.36 2.05 11.28
CA ALA A 109 -12.97 2.72 12.51
C ALA A 109 -13.64 4.09 12.69
N VAL A 110 -13.80 4.86 11.60
CA VAL A 110 -14.37 6.22 11.68
C VAL A 110 -15.89 6.26 11.47
N ALA A 111 -16.50 5.19 10.97
CA ALA A 111 -17.95 5.15 10.71
C ALA A 111 -18.81 5.47 11.95
N PRO A 112 -18.48 5.02 13.16
CA PRO A 112 -19.25 5.38 14.36
C PRO A 112 -19.12 6.87 14.75
N LEU A 113 -18.02 7.52 14.34
CA LEU A 113 -17.70 8.91 14.71
C LEU A 113 -18.22 9.92 13.69
N LEU A 114 -18.30 9.52 12.42
CA LEU A 114 -18.65 10.40 11.31
C LEU A 114 -19.81 9.82 10.51
N ALA A 115 -20.98 10.45 10.62
CA ALA A 115 -22.20 9.97 9.98
C ALA A 115 -22.18 10.11 8.45
N THR A 116 -21.45 11.09 7.90
CA THR A 116 -21.47 11.40 6.47
C THR A 116 -20.27 10.82 5.72
N THR A 117 -20.50 10.37 4.48
CA THR A 117 -19.43 9.92 3.56
C THR A 117 -18.35 10.99 3.37
N TRP A 118 -18.76 12.24 3.15
CA TRP A 118 -17.81 13.34 2.95
C TRP A 118 -16.96 13.63 4.20
N GLY A 119 -17.54 13.52 5.39
CA GLY A 119 -16.79 13.62 6.65
C GLY A 119 -15.69 12.55 6.75
N ARG A 120 -15.99 11.31 6.38
CA ARG A 120 -15.02 10.20 6.39
C ARG A 120 -13.92 10.38 5.34
N VAL A 121 -14.27 10.84 4.13
CA VAL A 121 -13.30 11.13 3.07
C VAL A 121 -12.37 12.28 3.48
N LEU A 122 -12.93 13.37 4.03
CA LEU A 122 -12.15 14.48 4.53
C LEU A 122 -11.22 14.06 5.68
N ALA A 123 -11.71 13.24 6.60
CA ALA A 123 -10.88 12.67 7.68
C ALA A 123 -9.72 11.84 7.14
N ALA A 124 -9.95 11.04 6.08
CA ALA A 124 -8.90 10.26 5.42
C ALA A 124 -7.84 11.18 4.78
N LEU A 125 -8.26 12.24 4.10
CA LEU A 125 -7.35 13.24 3.55
C LEU A 125 -6.52 13.91 4.65
N LEU A 126 -7.15 14.42 5.69
CA LEU A 126 -6.45 15.03 6.83
C LEU A 126 -5.46 14.06 7.49
N PHE A 127 -5.88 12.83 7.74
CA PHE A 127 -5.01 11.79 8.29
C PHE A 127 -3.80 11.50 7.39
N SER A 128 -4.00 11.45 6.08
CA SER A 128 -2.96 11.16 5.10
C SER A 128 -1.92 12.28 5.01
N PHE A 129 -2.35 13.53 5.05
CA PHE A 129 -1.48 14.69 4.88
C PHE A 129 -0.88 15.21 6.19
N ALA A 130 -1.55 15.03 7.33
CA ALA A 130 -1.03 15.42 8.64
C ALA A 130 0.27 14.68 9.02
N ARG A 131 0.51 13.49 8.46
CA ARG A 131 1.73 12.70 8.69
C ARG A 131 2.89 13.04 7.76
N ARG A 132 2.71 13.91 6.78
CA ARG A 132 3.84 14.39 5.97
C ARG A 132 4.74 15.23 6.88
N LYS A 133 5.82 14.64 7.37
CA LYS A 133 6.90 15.42 7.96
C LYS A 133 7.35 16.42 6.88
N PRO A 134 7.43 17.73 7.17
CA PRO A 134 8.13 18.63 6.26
C PRO A 134 9.50 18.02 6.02
N ALA A 135 9.92 17.99 4.74
CA ALA A 135 11.24 17.53 4.38
C ALA A 135 12.23 18.27 5.30
N ALA A 136 12.81 17.56 6.24
CA ALA A 136 13.83 18.15 7.10
C ALA A 136 14.93 18.60 6.15
N ASN A 137 15.15 19.89 6.06
CA ASN A 137 16.36 20.48 5.52
C ASN A 137 17.52 20.05 6.42
N SER A 138 17.86 18.76 6.37
CA SER A 138 19.04 18.25 7.02
C SER A 138 20.21 18.82 6.21
N PRO A 139 21.03 19.69 6.79
CA PRO A 139 22.25 20.10 6.12
C PRO A 139 23.01 18.82 5.80
N GLN A 140 23.25 18.56 4.51
CA GLN A 140 24.10 17.46 4.07
C GLN A 140 25.43 17.61 4.82
N PRO A 141 25.92 16.57 5.50
CA PRO A 141 27.23 16.63 6.11
C PRO A 141 28.22 16.93 4.98
N THR A 142 28.85 18.10 5.06
CA THR A 142 29.94 18.51 4.15
C THR A 142 30.96 17.39 4.16
N ARG A 143 31.10 16.66 3.05
CA ARG A 143 32.17 15.68 2.86
C ARG A 143 33.49 16.40 3.11
N ARG A 144 34.12 16.16 4.24
CA ARG A 144 35.52 16.57 4.43
C ARG A 144 36.34 15.83 3.38
N PRO A 145 37.17 16.53 2.60
CA PRO A 145 38.11 15.85 1.71
C PRO A 145 38.99 14.94 2.58
N ILE A 146 39.02 13.66 2.25
CA ILE A 146 40.01 12.72 2.82
C ILE A 146 41.33 13.14 2.17
N HIS A 147 42.14 13.86 2.91
CA HIS A 147 43.53 14.07 2.54
C HIS A 147 44.20 12.72 2.55
N ALA A 148 44.59 12.25 1.37
CA ALA A 148 45.45 11.10 1.21
C ALA A 148 46.77 11.39 1.97
N VAL A 149 47.12 10.47 2.84
CA VAL A 149 48.49 10.34 3.40
C VAL A 149 49.22 9.28 2.61
#